data_2947ad86de0777698a7278c73452f2d6
#
_entry.id   2947ad86de0777698a7278c73452f2d6
#
_cell.length_a   1.000
_cell.length_b   1.000
_cell.length_c   1.000
_cell.angle_alpha   90.00
_cell.angle_beta   90.00
_cell.angle_gamma   90.00
#
_symmetry.space_group_name_H-M   'P 1'
#
loop_
_entity.id
_entity.type
_entity.pdbx_description
1 polymer ?
#
loop_
_entity_poly.entity_id
_entity_poly.type
_entity_poly.pdbx_seq_one_letter_code
_entity_poly.pdbx_strand_id
1 'polypeptide(L)'
;GITHVSPLLTEMKLSSQLHTGNVPDYIWAGTQWDVYVEYAFSEARMSVLARISEFGEVLNETKTGINVRIAPDQIRALASHPALTYVQQREAPEEPENRIGTKNHRSNALRVPYAGGRAYDGTGVVVGHGDDGDIEPHIDFTGRVLANKSSPSYGAHGDHVAGTIFGAGNLDPDGEGQAPGAQLVYYDYPDNLNDIDVDYALYGVHITAS
;
A
#
# COMPACT_ATOMS: atom_id res chain seq x y z
N GLY A 1 22.13 2.39 34.09
CA GLY A 1 20.98 3.27 34.36
C GLY A 1 20.93 4.38 33.31
N ILE A 2 19.78 5.00 33.12
CA ILE A 2 19.61 6.17 32.24
C ILE A 2 20.34 7.34 32.93
N THR A 3 21.33 7.91 32.26
CA THR A 3 22.15 9.00 32.83
C THR A 3 21.71 10.38 32.37
N HIS A 4 20.92 10.45 31.31
CA HIS A 4 20.41 11.71 30.77
C HIS A 4 19.09 11.49 30.00
N VAL A 5 18.14 12.42 30.17
CA VAL A 5 16.87 12.49 29.41
C VAL A 5 16.71 13.95 28.96
N SER A 6 16.55 14.16 27.67
CA SER A 6 16.23 15.46 27.09
C SER A 6 14.85 15.43 26.43
N PRO A 7 14.10 16.52 26.48
CA PRO A 7 12.86 16.63 25.71
C PRO A 7 13.17 16.59 24.20
N LEU A 8 12.26 16.04 23.43
CA LEU A 8 12.33 16.05 21.98
C LEU A 8 12.06 17.51 21.50
N LEU A 9 13.03 18.12 20.84
CA LEU A 9 12.86 19.49 20.35
C LEU A 9 11.92 19.52 19.14
N THR A 10 11.22 20.62 18.91
CA THR A 10 10.25 20.79 17.82
C THR A 10 10.90 20.49 16.47
N GLU A 11 12.12 20.95 16.23
CA GLU A 11 12.86 20.71 15.00
C GLU A 11 13.17 19.24 14.75
N MET A 12 13.35 18.45 15.80
CA MET A 12 13.60 17.02 15.72
C MET A 12 12.34 16.21 15.36
N LYS A 13 11.17 16.80 15.59
CA LYS A 13 9.87 16.19 15.27
C LYS A 13 9.43 16.43 13.85
N LEU A 14 10.09 17.30 13.10
CA LEU A 14 9.74 17.61 11.71
C LEU A 14 10.64 16.84 10.75
N SER A 15 10.04 16.25 9.72
CA SER A 15 10.84 15.74 8.59
C SER A 15 11.67 16.86 7.96
N SER A 16 12.79 16.49 7.35
CA SER A 16 13.69 17.44 6.70
C SER A 16 12.98 18.34 5.69
N GLN A 17 12.04 17.81 4.94
CA GLN A 17 11.28 18.53 3.93
C GLN A 17 10.34 19.58 4.56
N LEU A 18 9.61 19.21 5.60
CA LEU A 18 8.74 20.15 6.33
C LEU A 18 9.56 21.22 7.07
N HIS A 19 10.72 20.83 7.60
CA HIS A 19 11.60 21.76 8.31
C HIS A 19 12.16 22.83 7.39
N THR A 20 12.55 22.48 6.17
CA THR A 20 13.14 23.39 5.17
C THR A 20 12.09 24.07 4.30
N GLY A 21 10.85 23.61 4.30
CA GLY A 21 9.80 24.07 3.39
C GLY A 21 9.95 23.57 1.95
N ASN A 22 10.94 22.71 1.68
CA ASN A 22 11.12 22.07 0.37
C ASN A 22 10.29 20.79 0.29
N VAL A 23 9.00 20.96 0.11
CA VAL A 23 8.01 19.89 0.12
C VAL A 23 7.60 19.50 -1.30
N PRO A 24 7.26 18.22 -1.53
CA PRO A 24 6.81 17.76 -2.83
C PRO A 24 5.41 18.30 -3.18
N ASP A 25 5.15 18.42 -4.48
CA ASP A 25 3.91 19.02 -4.98
C ASP A 25 2.64 18.26 -4.55
N TYR A 26 2.72 16.93 -4.37
CA TYR A 26 1.56 16.09 -4.04
C TYR A 26 0.98 16.33 -2.64
N ILE A 27 1.70 17.00 -1.74
CA ILE A 27 1.14 17.34 -0.43
C ILE A 27 0.39 18.68 -0.42
N TRP A 28 0.47 19.47 -1.49
CA TRP A 28 -0.23 20.74 -1.57
C TRP A 28 -1.73 20.53 -1.82
N ALA A 29 -2.57 21.02 -0.93
CA ALA A 29 -4.02 21.13 -1.04
C ALA A 29 -4.42 22.61 -1.06
N GLY A 30 -4.34 23.23 -2.22
CA GLY A 30 -4.46 24.68 -2.36
C GLY A 30 -3.29 25.41 -1.70
N THR A 31 -3.53 26.11 -0.59
CA THR A 31 -2.51 26.82 0.20
C THR A 31 -2.08 26.07 1.46
N GLN A 32 -2.57 24.84 1.65
CA GLN A 32 -2.31 24.01 2.82
C GLN A 32 -1.48 22.78 2.43
N TRP A 33 -0.88 22.14 3.43
CA TRP A 33 -0.14 20.88 3.29
C TRP A 33 -0.92 19.71 3.90
N ASP A 34 -0.90 18.59 3.23
CA ASP A 34 -1.33 17.31 3.79
C ASP A 34 -0.13 16.62 4.43
N VAL A 35 -0.18 16.45 5.76
CA VAL A 35 0.90 15.89 6.56
C VAL A 35 0.42 14.70 7.37
N TYR A 36 1.37 13.83 7.74
CA TYR A 36 1.14 12.71 8.61
C TYR A 36 1.76 13.00 9.98
N VAL A 37 0.99 12.78 11.05
CA VAL A 37 1.34 13.13 12.43
C VAL A 37 1.35 11.86 13.27
N GLU A 38 2.47 11.58 13.91
CA GLU A 38 2.61 10.51 14.89
C GLU A 38 2.51 11.08 16.32
N TYR A 39 1.98 10.29 17.24
CA TYR A 39 1.87 10.67 18.63
C TYR A 39 2.24 9.52 19.57
N ALA A 40 2.56 9.86 20.81
CA ALA A 40 2.92 8.86 21.82
C ALA A 40 1.69 8.00 22.20
N PHE A 41 1.84 6.69 22.12
CA PHE A 41 0.76 5.73 22.44
C PHE A 41 0.24 5.82 23.89
N SER A 42 1.00 6.47 24.79
CA SER A 42 0.58 6.74 26.15
C SER A 42 -0.46 7.85 26.29
N GLU A 43 -0.66 8.63 25.23
CA GLU A 43 -1.59 9.76 25.23
C GLU A 43 -3.02 9.31 24.87
N ALA A 44 -3.99 9.97 25.51
CA ALA A 44 -5.39 9.73 25.17
C ALA A 44 -5.69 10.24 23.76
N ARG A 45 -6.02 9.36 22.84
CA ARG A 45 -6.31 9.65 21.43
C ARG A 45 -7.22 10.86 21.22
N MET A 46 -8.32 10.93 21.99
CA MET A 46 -9.27 12.05 21.86
C MET A 46 -8.66 13.41 22.23
N SER A 47 -7.73 13.43 23.18
CA SER A 47 -7.00 14.65 23.54
C SER A 47 -6.07 15.09 22.42
N VAL A 48 -5.39 14.14 21.76
CA VAL A 48 -4.52 14.42 20.61
C VAL A 48 -5.32 14.95 19.44
N LEU A 49 -6.45 14.31 19.10
CA LEU A 49 -7.35 14.77 18.04
C LEU A 49 -7.89 16.17 18.28
N ALA A 50 -8.38 16.45 19.48
CA ALA A 50 -8.87 17.77 19.85
C ALA A 50 -7.77 18.84 19.68
N ARG A 51 -6.53 18.50 20.05
CA ARG A 51 -5.41 19.42 19.90
C ARG A 51 -4.99 19.64 18.46
N ILE A 52 -4.95 18.59 17.64
CA ILE A 52 -4.65 18.72 16.22
C ILE A 52 -5.68 19.59 15.51
N SER A 53 -6.95 19.45 15.87
CA SER A 53 -8.05 20.23 15.29
C SER A 53 -7.98 21.73 15.59
N GLU A 54 -7.16 22.16 16.54
CA GLU A 54 -6.90 23.60 16.75
C GLU A 54 -5.97 24.21 15.69
N PHE A 55 -5.18 23.37 14.99
CA PHE A 55 -4.18 23.83 14.03
C PHE A 55 -4.53 23.46 12.57
N GLY A 56 -5.32 22.41 12.38
CA GLY A 56 -5.65 21.91 11.04
C GLY A 56 -6.86 21.00 11.01
N GLU A 57 -7.21 20.56 9.83
CA GLU A 57 -8.29 19.62 9.57
C GLU A 57 -7.78 18.18 9.66
N VAL A 58 -8.41 17.35 10.47
CA VAL A 58 -8.17 15.90 10.52
C VAL A 58 -8.81 15.27 9.27
N LEU A 59 -7.99 14.70 8.39
CA LEU A 59 -8.46 14.06 7.16
C LEU A 59 -8.91 12.62 7.43
N ASN A 60 -8.04 11.83 8.02
CA ASN A 60 -8.33 10.47 8.44
C ASN A 60 -7.29 9.99 9.47
N GLU A 61 -7.64 8.91 10.16
CA GLU A 61 -6.79 8.25 11.14
C GLU A 61 -6.31 6.90 10.62
N THR A 62 -5.09 6.54 11.01
CA THR A 62 -4.48 5.24 10.73
C THR A 62 -4.17 4.49 12.03
N LYS A 63 -3.62 3.30 11.95
CA LYS A 63 -3.18 2.54 13.13
C LYS A 63 -2.04 3.23 13.91
N THR A 64 -1.24 4.04 13.24
CA THR A 64 0.02 4.57 13.77
C THR A 64 0.05 6.10 13.86
N GLY A 65 -0.94 6.79 13.29
CA GLY A 65 -0.99 8.25 13.31
C GLY A 65 -2.22 8.85 12.66
N ILE A 66 -2.13 10.10 12.26
CA ILE A 66 -3.25 10.91 11.79
C ILE A 66 -2.82 11.71 10.56
N ASN A 67 -3.59 11.66 9.49
CA ASN A 67 -3.42 12.56 8.36
C ASN A 67 -4.15 13.88 8.62
N VAL A 68 -3.44 14.98 8.43
CA VAL A 68 -3.89 16.33 8.79
C VAL A 68 -3.62 17.28 7.63
N ARG A 69 -4.60 18.12 7.30
CA ARG A 69 -4.44 19.26 6.40
C ARG A 69 -4.20 20.52 7.22
N ILE A 70 -3.08 21.20 7.00
CA ILE A 70 -2.61 22.28 7.85
C ILE A 70 -1.95 23.41 7.03
N ALA A 71 -2.11 24.65 7.48
CA ALA A 71 -1.37 25.77 6.90
C ALA A 71 0.14 25.64 7.23
N PRO A 72 1.04 25.92 6.26
CA PRO A 72 2.49 25.77 6.45
C PRO A 72 3.08 26.51 7.67
N ASP A 73 2.54 27.66 7.99
CA ASP A 73 2.95 28.48 9.14
C ASP A 73 2.53 27.92 10.50
N GLN A 74 1.54 27.00 10.52
CA GLN A 74 1.05 26.37 11.74
C GLN A 74 1.82 25.07 12.09
N ILE A 75 2.63 24.55 11.18
CA ILE A 75 3.24 23.23 11.35
C ILE A 75 4.20 23.15 12.56
N ARG A 76 4.94 24.23 12.82
CA ARG A 76 5.85 24.31 13.98
C ARG A 76 5.08 24.39 15.28
N ALA A 77 3.97 25.12 15.30
CA ALA A 77 3.10 25.22 16.46
C ALA A 77 2.47 23.87 16.79
N LEU A 78 2.00 23.14 15.79
CA LEU A 78 1.53 21.77 15.93
C LEU A 78 2.64 20.85 16.48
N ALA A 79 3.81 20.81 15.85
CA ALA A 79 4.94 19.96 16.25
C ALA A 79 5.49 20.27 17.65
N SER A 80 5.28 21.49 18.16
CA SER A 80 5.70 21.85 19.53
C SER A 80 4.93 21.13 20.63
N HIS A 81 3.78 20.51 20.31
CA HIS A 81 2.97 19.82 21.30
C HIS A 81 3.71 18.58 21.84
N PRO A 82 3.81 18.40 23.16
CA PRO A 82 4.62 17.34 23.78
C PRO A 82 4.13 15.93 23.46
N ALA A 83 2.83 15.72 23.23
CA ALA A 83 2.25 14.42 22.87
C ALA A 83 2.61 13.97 21.46
N LEU A 84 3.01 14.88 20.56
CA LEU A 84 3.39 14.53 19.19
C LEU A 84 4.85 14.12 19.14
N THR A 85 5.12 13.02 18.45
CA THR A 85 6.46 12.43 18.33
C THR A 85 7.12 12.75 17.02
N TYR A 86 6.34 12.77 15.92
CA TYR A 86 6.87 13.07 14.58
C TYR A 86 5.80 13.66 13.67
N VAL A 87 6.21 14.53 12.76
CA VAL A 87 5.38 15.11 11.70
C VAL A 87 6.14 15.05 10.39
N GLN A 88 5.56 14.42 9.40
CA GLN A 88 6.15 14.28 8.08
C GLN A 88 5.13 14.63 6.98
N GLN A 89 5.60 14.81 5.77
CA GLN A 89 4.73 14.90 4.61
C GLN A 89 3.89 13.62 4.51
N ARG A 90 2.64 13.74 4.07
CA ARG A 90 1.84 12.58 3.70
C ARG A 90 2.60 11.74 2.67
N GLU A 91 2.43 10.45 2.71
CA GLU A 91 3.00 9.56 1.69
C GLU A 91 2.52 9.96 0.29
N ALA A 92 3.42 9.80 -0.68
CA ALA A 92 3.05 10.01 -2.07
C ALA A 92 1.88 9.11 -2.44
N PRO A 93 0.94 9.59 -3.28
CA PRO A 93 0.00 8.68 -3.89
C PRO A 93 0.76 7.53 -4.55
N GLU A 94 0.33 6.30 -4.30
CA GLU A 94 0.92 5.15 -4.96
C GLU A 94 0.69 5.30 -6.46
N GLU A 95 1.79 5.35 -7.20
CA GLU A 95 1.77 5.27 -8.66
C GLU A 95 1.75 3.78 -9.02
N PRO A 96 0.93 3.34 -9.99
CA PRO A 96 0.95 1.96 -10.46
C PRO A 96 2.36 1.60 -10.98
N GLU A 97 3.12 0.83 -10.20
CA GLU A 97 4.50 0.46 -10.55
C GLU A 97 4.57 -0.74 -11.52
N ASN A 98 3.46 -1.40 -11.81
CA ASN A 98 3.40 -2.58 -12.67
C ASN A 98 4.02 -2.33 -14.04
N ARG A 99 3.78 -1.17 -14.63
CA ARG A 99 4.37 -0.76 -15.92
C ARG A 99 5.90 -0.71 -15.88
N ILE A 100 6.47 -0.19 -14.78
CA ILE A 100 7.91 -0.13 -14.58
C ILE A 100 8.43 -1.50 -14.14
N GLY A 101 7.70 -2.18 -13.26
CA GLY A 101 8.02 -3.51 -12.76
C GLY A 101 8.17 -4.53 -13.88
N THR A 102 7.23 -4.64 -14.80
CA THR A 102 7.29 -5.55 -15.95
C THR A 102 8.49 -5.29 -16.85
N LYS A 103 8.86 -4.02 -17.06
CA LYS A 103 10.03 -3.62 -17.85
C LYS A 103 11.34 -3.91 -17.14
N ASN A 104 11.44 -3.59 -15.85
CA ASN A 104 12.64 -3.79 -15.04
C ASN A 104 12.97 -5.27 -14.87
N HIS A 105 11.96 -6.11 -14.69
CA HIS A 105 12.11 -7.56 -14.57
C HIS A 105 12.13 -8.30 -15.92
N ARG A 106 11.94 -7.58 -17.03
CA ARG A 106 11.91 -8.13 -18.40
C ARG A 106 10.84 -9.20 -18.62
N SER A 107 9.82 -9.26 -17.80
CA SER A 107 8.70 -10.19 -17.96
C SER A 107 7.93 -9.92 -19.26
N ASN A 108 7.85 -8.67 -19.67
CA ASN A 108 7.33 -8.28 -20.98
C ASN A 108 8.06 -8.96 -22.15
N ALA A 109 9.39 -9.16 -22.07
CA ALA A 109 10.15 -9.87 -23.09
C ALA A 109 9.84 -11.37 -23.11
N LEU A 110 9.54 -11.97 -21.95
CA LEU A 110 9.11 -13.38 -21.89
C LEU A 110 7.73 -13.59 -22.50
N ARG A 111 6.83 -12.63 -22.37
CA ARG A 111 5.44 -12.71 -22.87
C ARG A 111 5.31 -12.47 -24.38
N VAL A 112 6.25 -11.77 -24.98
CA VAL A 112 6.17 -11.43 -26.42
C VAL A 112 6.11 -12.69 -27.28
N PRO A 113 5.09 -12.85 -28.14
CA PRO A 113 4.96 -14.01 -29.03
C PRO A 113 5.80 -13.90 -30.33
N TYR A 114 6.54 -12.79 -30.51
CA TYR A 114 7.32 -12.51 -31.69
C TYR A 114 8.77 -13.02 -31.59
N ALA A 115 9.54 -12.84 -32.64
CA ALA A 115 10.94 -13.27 -32.69
C ALA A 115 11.76 -12.82 -31.49
N GLY A 116 12.28 -13.78 -30.73
CA GLY A 116 13.04 -13.55 -29.50
C GLY A 116 12.25 -13.61 -28.19
N GLY A 117 10.92 -13.56 -28.23
CA GLY A 117 10.05 -13.80 -27.09
C GLY A 117 9.79 -15.29 -26.84
N ARG A 118 9.17 -15.61 -25.71
CA ARG A 118 8.85 -16.99 -25.31
C ARG A 118 7.35 -17.29 -25.29
N ALA A 119 6.51 -16.26 -25.42
CA ALA A 119 5.05 -16.33 -25.26
C ALA A 119 4.62 -16.91 -23.89
N TYR A 120 5.40 -16.68 -22.83
CA TYR A 120 5.10 -17.12 -21.47
C TYR A 120 4.32 -16.03 -20.74
N ASP A 121 3.02 -16.17 -20.67
CA ASP A 121 2.10 -15.25 -20.02
C ASP A 121 1.46 -15.82 -18.75
N GLY A 122 1.87 -17.00 -18.32
CA GLY A 122 1.28 -17.73 -17.21
C GLY A 122 0.11 -18.64 -17.56
N THR A 123 -0.28 -18.73 -18.82
CA THR A 123 -1.33 -19.66 -19.27
C THR A 123 -1.01 -21.09 -18.84
N GLY A 124 -1.98 -21.74 -18.19
CA GLY A 124 -1.82 -23.11 -17.66
C GLY A 124 -1.15 -23.19 -16.28
N VAL A 125 -0.80 -22.05 -15.68
CA VAL A 125 -0.26 -21.99 -14.31
C VAL A 125 -1.36 -21.54 -13.35
N VAL A 126 -1.47 -22.25 -12.22
CA VAL A 126 -2.34 -21.85 -11.09
C VAL A 126 -1.48 -21.38 -9.95
N VAL A 127 -1.76 -20.20 -9.44
CA VAL A 127 -1.06 -19.58 -8.31
C VAL A 127 -2.02 -19.48 -7.13
N GLY A 128 -1.58 -19.94 -5.95
CA GLY A 128 -2.24 -19.67 -4.68
C GLY A 128 -1.71 -18.36 -4.09
N HIS A 129 -2.55 -17.35 -3.97
CA HIS A 129 -2.16 -16.06 -3.41
C HIS A 129 -2.88 -15.79 -2.10
N GLY A 130 -2.12 -15.58 -1.03
CA GLY A 130 -2.61 -15.24 0.30
C GLY A 130 -2.22 -13.81 0.69
N ASP A 131 -3.21 -12.99 1.00
CA ASP A 131 -2.98 -11.60 1.39
C ASP A 131 -4.04 -11.13 2.40
N ASP A 132 -4.06 -9.85 2.73
CA ASP A 132 -5.13 -9.26 3.49
C ASP A 132 -6.33 -8.90 2.57
N GLY A 133 -7.50 -8.90 3.15
CA GLY A 133 -8.70 -8.50 2.43
C GLY A 133 -9.29 -9.58 1.53
N ASP A 134 -10.40 -9.24 0.93
CA ASP A 134 -11.11 -10.02 -0.06
C ASP A 134 -10.69 -9.56 -1.46
N ILE A 135 -10.70 -10.44 -2.43
CA ILE A 135 -10.50 -10.06 -3.83
C ILE A 135 -11.86 -9.69 -4.44
N GLU A 136 -12.00 -8.44 -4.81
CA GLU A 136 -13.22 -7.91 -5.43
C GLU A 136 -13.34 -8.37 -6.90
N PRO A 137 -14.56 -8.53 -7.41
CA PRO A 137 -14.77 -8.81 -8.82
C PRO A 137 -14.20 -7.69 -9.70
N HIS A 138 -13.17 -8.00 -10.47
CA HIS A 138 -12.55 -7.06 -11.41
C HIS A 138 -12.49 -7.65 -12.81
N ILE A 139 -12.66 -6.81 -13.83
CA ILE A 139 -12.65 -7.24 -15.24
C ILE A 139 -11.35 -7.96 -15.61
N ASP A 140 -10.22 -7.56 -15.00
CA ASP A 140 -8.91 -8.15 -15.24
C ASP A 140 -8.74 -9.54 -14.65
N PHE A 141 -9.64 -9.97 -13.76
CA PHE A 141 -9.63 -11.31 -13.19
C PHE A 141 -10.69 -12.23 -13.78
N THR A 142 -11.55 -11.72 -14.65
CA THR A 142 -12.71 -12.44 -15.20
C THR A 142 -12.30 -13.80 -15.80
N GLY A 143 -12.94 -14.86 -15.29
CA GLY A 143 -12.75 -16.24 -15.76
C GLY A 143 -11.43 -16.91 -15.30
N ARG A 144 -10.64 -16.25 -14.45
CA ARG A 144 -9.34 -16.77 -13.99
C ARG A 144 -9.23 -16.99 -12.48
N VAL A 145 -10.19 -16.54 -11.69
CA VAL A 145 -10.30 -16.90 -10.27
C VAL A 145 -10.99 -18.25 -10.17
N LEU A 146 -10.26 -19.29 -9.78
CA LEU A 146 -10.78 -20.67 -9.62
C LEU A 146 -11.50 -20.84 -8.29
N ALA A 147 -10.98 -20.21 -7.24
CA ALA A 147 -11.60 -20.14 -5.94
C ALA A 147 -11.17 -18.87 -5.21
N ASN A 148 -12.12 -18.28 -4.49
CA ASN A 148 -11.86 -17.23 -3.50
C ASN A 148 -12.22 -17.81 -2.13
N LYS A 149 -11.21 -18.00 -1.29
CA LYS A 149 -11.32 -18.60 0.05
C LYS A 149 -11.10 -17.55 1.14
N SER A 150 -10.95 -16.27 0.78
CA SER A 150 -10.79 -15.20 1.75
C SER A 150 -12.08 -14.89 2.51
N SER A 151 -11.92 -14.36 3.69
CA SER A 151 -13.01 -13.80 4.48
C SER A 151 -13.32 -12.38 3.98
N PRO A 152 -14.61 -11.98 3.90
CA PRO A 152 -14.95 -10.61 3.56
C PRO A 152 -14.27 -9.63 4.51
N SER A 153 -13.40 -8.80 4.01
CA SER A 153 -12.70 -7.76 4.77
C SER A 153 -12.46 -6.50 3.93
N TYR A 154 -12.27 -5.39 4.59
CA TYR A 154 -12.04 -4.09 3.94
C TYR A 154 -10.54 -3.85 3.70
N GLY A 155 -9.86 -4.75 3.02
CA GLY A 155 -8.47 -4.56 2.61
C GLY A 155 -8.40 -4.45 1.09
N ALA A 156 -7.64 -3.52 0.54
CA ALA A 156 -7.41 -3.38 -0.89
C ALA A 156 -5.99 -3.83 -1.30
N HIS A 157 -5.16 -4.23 -0.33
CA HIS A 157 -3.78 -4.65 -0.62
C HIS A 157 -3.76 -5.94 -1.44
N GLY A 158 -4.57 -6.93 -1.09
CA GLY A 158 -4.67 -8.19 -1.83
C GLY A 158 -5.16 -8.01 -3.26
N ASP A 159 -6.13 -7.10 -3.51
CA ASP A 159 -6.56 -6.72 -4.87
C ASP A 159 -5.41 -6.13 -5.68
N HIS A 160 -4.63 -5.23 -5.09
CA HIS A 160 -3.50 -4.59 -5.75
C HIS A 160 -2.40 -5.61 -6.08
N VAL A 161 -2.04 -6.48 -5.13
CA VAL A 161 -1.02 -7.52 -5.36
C VAL A 161 -1.51 -8.54 -6.39
N ALA A 162 -2.78 -8.97 -6.30
CA ALA A 162 -3.39 -9.82 -7.32
C ALA A 162 -3.35 -9.17 -8.70
N GLY A 163 -3.64 -7.88 -8.81
CA GLY A 163 -3.50 -7.10 -10.04
C GLY A 163 -2.08 -7.10 -10.58
N THR A 164 -1.09 -6.94 -9.70
CA THR A 164 0.35 -6.99 -10.06
C THR A 164 0.76 -8.34 -10.63
N ILE A 165 0.18 -9.43 -10.15
CA ILE A 165 0.49 -10.79 -10.63
C ILE A 165 -0.36 -11.14 -11.85
N PHE A 166 -1.68 -10.96 -11.76
CA PHE A 166 -2.67 -11.56 -12.66
C PHE A 166 -3.42 -10.55 -13.54
N GLY A 167 -3.25 -9.24 -13.34
CA GLY A 167 -3.99 -8.22 -14.10
C GLY A 167 -3.90 -8.47 -15.61
N ALA A 168 -5.05 -8.58 -16.29
CA ALA A 168 -5.07 -8.82 -17.75
C ALA A 168 -4.89 -7.54 -18.56
N GLY A 169 -4.89 -6.35 -17.92
CA GLY A 169 -4.78 -5.08 -18.61
C GLY A 169 -5.96 -4.75 -19.53
N ASN A 170 -7.15 -5.27 -19.21
CA ASN A 170 -8.34 -5.13 -20.07
C ASN A 170 -8.85 -3.68 -20.16
N LEU A 171 -8.71 -2.92 -19.09
CA LEU A 171 -9.09 -1.50 -19.07
C LEU A 171 -7.91 -0.61 -19.44
N ASP A 172 -6.75 -0.93 -18.92
CA ASP A 172 -5.51 -0.21 -19.19
C ASP A 172 -4.35 -1.21 -19.39
N PRO A 173 -3.81 -1.33 -20.59
CA PRO A 173 -2.68 -2.21 -20.87
C PRO A 173 -1.42 -1.92 -20.03
N ASP A 174 -1.27 -0.69 -19.51
CA ASP A 174 -0.17 -0.34 -18.62
C ASP A 174 -0.34 -1.00 -17.22
N GLY A 175 -1.56 -1.39 -16.85
CA GLY A 175 -1.88 -2.15 -15.64
C GLY A 175 -1.76 -3.67 -15.78
N GLU A 176 -1.26 -4.18 -16.92
CA GLU A 176 -1.06 -5.61 -17.13
C GLU A 176 -0.05 -6.20 -16.15
N GLY A 177 -0.45 -7.26 -15.44
CA GLY A 177 0.36 -7.96 -14.43
C GLY A 177 1.52 -8.76 -15.02
N GLN A 178 2.27 -9.43 -14.15
CA GLN A 178 3.45 -10.22 -14.55
C GLN A 178 3.08 -11.49 -15.32
N ALA A 179 1.95 -12.12 -14.96
CA ALA A 179 1.44 -13.37 -15.53
C ALA A 179 -0.06 -13.24 -15.87
N PRO A 180 -0.42 -12.43 -16.87
CA PRO A 180 -1.83 -12.09 -17.15
C PRO A 180 -2.67 -13.27 -17.63
N GLY A 181 -2.07 -14.38 -18.03
CA GLY A 181 -2.74 -15.63 -18.40
C GLY A 181 -2.88 -16.65 -17.27
N ALA A 182 -2.27 -16.41 -16.10
CA ALA A 182 -2.33 -17.33 -14.97
C ALA A 182 -3.71 -17.36 -14.32
N GLN A 183 -4.02 -18.46 -13.62
CA GLN A 183 -5.23 -18.64 -12.82
C GLN A 183 -4.92 -18.50 -11.34
N LEU A 184 -5.91 -18.13 -10.54
CA LEU A 184 -5.80 -17.72 -9.15
C LEU A 184 -6.67 -18.58 -8.24
N VAL A 185 -6.10 -19.03 -7.13
CA VAL A 185 -6.81 -19.40 -5.92
C VAL A 185 -6.40 -18.42 -4.84
N TYR A 186 -7.36 -17.69 -4.29
CA TYR A 186 -7.10 -16.61 -3.34
C TYR A 186 -7.47 -17.00 -1.92
N TYR A 187 -6.70 -16.52 -0.93
CA TYR A 187 -6.83 -16.88 0.48
C TYR A 187 -6.59 -15.67 1.39
N ASP A 188 -7.08 -15.75 2.63
CA ASP A 188 -6.50 -14.97 3.72
C ASP A 188 -5.07 -15.48 4.01
N TYR A 189 -4.13 -14.58 4.23
CA TYR A 189 -2.80 -14.98 4.70
C TYR A 189 -2.89 -15.44 6.17
N PRO A 190 -2.25 -16.58 6.58
CA PRO A 190 -1.34 -17.44 5.81
C PRO A 190 -1.97 -18.73 5.26
N ASP A 191 -3.26 -18.77 5.00
CA ASP A 191 -3.98 -20.00 4.63
C ASP A 191 -3.50 -20.58 3.29
N ASN A 192 -2.97 -19.73 2.39
CA ASN A 192 -2.31 -20.19 1.17
C ASN A 192 -1.13 -21.15 1.41
N LEU A 193 -0.53 -21.13 2.60
CA LEU A 193 0.55 -22.03 2.99
C LEU A 193 0.01 -23.28 3.70
N ASN A 194 -1.14 -23.17 4.37
CA ASN A 194 -1.73 -24.26 5.14
C ASN A 194 -2.48 -25.25 4.26
N ASP A 195 -3.13 -24.77 3.21
CA ASP A 195 -4.03 -25.56 2.35
C ASP A 195 -3.37 -26.04 1.04
N ILE A 196 -2.08 -25.79 0.85
CA ILE A 196 -1.39 -26.02 -0.43
C ILE A 196 -1.53 -27.46 -0.94
N ASP A 197 -1.47 -28.46 -0.09
CA ASP A 197 -1.55 -29.86 -0.46
C ASP A 197 -2.94 -30.22 -1.02
N VAL A 198 -3.98 -29.66 -0.40
CA VAL A 198 -5.37 -29.85 -0.82
C VAL A 198 -5.60 -29.15 -2.15
N ASP A 199 -5.13 -27.93 -2.30
CA ASP A 199 -5.39 -27.11 -3.46
C ASP A 199 -4.50 -27.45 -4.66
N TYR A 200 -3.34 -28.05 -4.41
CA TYR A 200 -2.60 -28.73 -5.46
C TYR A 200 -3.45 -29.86 -6.10
N ALA A 201 -4.11 -30.67 -5.27
CA ALA A 201 -4.92 -31.76 -5.76
C ALA A 201 -6.24 -31.29 -6.43
N LEU A 202 -6.86 -30.21 -5.93
CA LEU A 202 -8.14 -29.72 -6.43
C LEU A 202 -8.02 -28.80 -7.64
N TYR A 203 -7.05 -27.90 -7.62
CA TYR A 203 -6.93 -26.81 -8.59
C TYR A 203 -5.61 -26.83 -9.35
N GLY A 204 -4.66 -27.68 -8.97
CA GLY A 204 -3.34 -27.73 -9.56
C GLY A 204 -2.45 -26.52 -9.15
N VAL A 205 -2.61 -26.01 -7.91
CA VAL A 205 -1.75 -24.91 -7.40
C VAL A 205 -0.31 -25.40 -7.27
N HIS A 206 0.59 -24.81 -8.04
CA HIS A 206 2.02 -25.17 -8.05
C HIS A 206 2.92 -24.09 -7.47
N ILE A 207 2.42 -22.88 -7.35
CA ILE A 207 3.15 -21.70 -6.89
C ILE A 207 2.29 -21.00 -5.85
N THR A 208 2.91 -20.55 -4.75
CA THR A 208 2.28 -19.66 -3.78
C THR A 208 2.96 -18.32 -3.75
N ALA A 209 2.18 -17.27 -3.49
CA ALA A 209 2.62 -15.90 -3.27
C ALA A 209 1.91 -15.32 -2.05
N SER A 210 2.61 -14.50 -1.27
CA SER A 210 2.06 -13.74 -0.13
C SER A 210 2.98 -12.57 0.21
#